data_1f2e03d122405566f5334821394a0d36
#
_entry.id   1f2e03d122405566f5334821394a0d36
#
_cell.length_a   1.000
_cell.length_b   1.000
_cell.length_c   1.000
_cell.angle_alpha   90.00
_cell.angle_beta   90.00
_cell.angle_gamma   90.00
#
_symmetry.space_group_name_H-M   'P 1'
#
loop_
_entity.id
_entity.type
_entity.pdbx_description
1 polymer ?
#
loop_
_entity_poly.entity_id
_entity_poly.type
_entity_poly.pdbx_seq_one_letter_code
_entity_poly.pdbx_strand_id
1 'polypeptide(L)'
;MKNIWRIEFLSDLFDCIGCDEESLEKAIEEKDKYYGGKISIPKKNGYRHIYKVNKACRLYDIQKNLCHYFLGNIMISDNAFGFKKDCNYFDFLEEHKNFYGNSNYLRLDISDFFGSISKELLGNVLNYYVDISEDKEKEKVVTYLLDIILYEDKLIQGTPIAPVVSNL
;
A
#
# COMPACT_ATOMS: atom_id res chain seq x y z
N MET A 1 -17.66 -9.17 -4.86
CA MET A 1 -16.24 -8.73 -4.97
C MET A 1 -15.42 -9.84 -5.63
N LYS A 2 -14.61 -9.54 -6.62
CA LYS A 2 -13.84 -10.49 -7.45
C LYS A 2 -12.36 -10.24 -7.22
N ASN A 3 -11.56 -11.29 -7.09
CA ASN A 3 -10.10 -11.17 -7.07
C ASN A 3 -9.59 -10.85 -8.47
N ILE A 4 -8.86 -9.73 -8.60
CA ILE A 4 -8.21 -9.32 -9.83
C ILE A 4 -6.76 -8.90 -9.53
N TRP A 5 -5.90 -8.91 -10.53
CA TRP A 5 -4.50 -8.44 -10.45
C TRP A 5 -4.26 -7.22 -11.38
N ARG A 6 -5.28 -6.86 -12.17
CA ARG A 6 -5.28 -5.73 -13.11
C ARG A 6 -6.69 -5.13 -13.16
N ILE A 7 -6.78 -3.82 -13.30
CA ILE A 7 -8.02 -3.08 -13.48
C ILE A 7 -8.16 -2.75 -14.96
N GLU A 8 -9.20 -3.27 -15.61
CA GLU A 8 -9.48 -3.07 -17.04
C GLU A 8 -10.67 -2.13 -17.28
N PHE A 9 -11.53 -1.97 -16.27
CA PHE A 9 -12.70 -1.08 -16.30
C PHE A 9 -12.84 -0.34 -14.97
N LEU A 10 -13.46 0.84 -15.00
CA LEU A 10 -13.79 1.59 -13.78
C LEU A 10 -14.65 0.76 -12.80
N SER A 11 -15.54 -0.07 -13.35
CA SER A 11 -16.36 -1.00 -12.54
C SER A 11 -15.54 -2.01 -11.74
N ASP A 12 -14.37 -2.43 -12.24
CA ASP A 12 -13.50 -3.36 -11.52
C ASP A 12 -12.99 -2.74 -10.21
N LEU A 13 -12.69 -1.43 -10.21
CA LEU A 13 -12.32 -0.72 -9.00
C LEU A 13 -13.45 -0.76 -7.96
N PHE A 14 -14.68 -0.40 -8.37
CA PHE A 14 -15.83 -0.38 -7.45
C PHE A 14 -16.18 -1.77 -6.95
N ASP A 15 -16.07 -2.80 -7.79
CA ASP A 15 -16.23 -4.20 -7.38
C ASP A 15 -15.17 -4.64 -6.37
N CYS A 16 -13.93 -4.20 -6.52
CA CYS A 16 -12.85 -4.49 -5.57
C CYS A 16 -13.08 -3.83 -4.23
N ILE A 17 -13.41 -2.54 -4.22
CA ILE A 17 -13.55 -1.77 -2.98
C ILE A 17 -14.90 -2.00 -2.29
N GLY A 18 -15.90 -2.52 -3.01
CA GLY A 18 -17.22 -2.86 -2.50
C GLY A 18 -18.08 -1.65 -2.17
N CYS A 19 -17.98 -0.58 -2.97
CA CYS A 19 -18.86 0.58 -2.90
C CYS A 19 -18.95 1.28 -4.27
N ASP A 20 -19.96 2.12 -4.43
CA ASP A 20 -20.14 2.99 -5.57
C ASP A 20 -19.26 4.25 -5.50
N GLU A 21 -19.28 5.02 -6.57
CA GLU A 21 -18.47 6.22 -6.73
C GLU A 21 -18.80 7.29 -5.67
N GLU A 22 -20.08 7.55 -5.40
CA GLU A 22 -20.52 8.53 -4.42
C GLU A 22 -20.02 8.19 -3.00
N SER A 23 -20.11 6.90 -2.63
CA SER A 23 -19.62 6.40 -1.35
C SER A 23 -18.09 6.48 -1.25
N LEU A 24 -17.38 6.26 -2.36
CA LEU A 24 -15.92 6.40 -2.42
C LEU A 24 -15.51 7.87 -2.23
N GLU A 25 -16.10 8.78 -3.00
CA GLU A 25 -15.81 10.22 -2.94
C GLU A 25 -16.04 10.76 -1.53
N LYS A 26 -17.16 10.40 -0.93
CA LYS A 26 -17.44 10.75 0.47
C LYS A 26 -16.41 10.21 1.46
N ALA A 27 -15.95 8.96 1.28
CA ALA A 27 -14.92 8.38 2.13
C ALA A 27 -13.57 9.09 1.96
N ILE A 28 -13.26 9.56 0.76
CA ILE A 28 -12.06 10.36 0.45
C ILE A 28 -12.17 11.75 1.05
N GLU A 29 -13.30 12.43 0.98
CA GLU A 29 -13.54 13.73 1.61
C GLU A 29 -13.42 13.67 3.14
N GLU A 30 -13.81 12.54 3.73
CA GLU A 30 -13.77 12.31 5.18
C GLU A 30 -12.44 11.71 5.67
N LYS A 31 -11.34 11.75 4.87
CA LYS A 31 -10.02 11.19 5.25
C LYS A 31 -9.53 11.65 6.63
N ASP A 32 -9.74 12.90 6.99
CA ASP A 32 -9.30 13.45 8.28
C ASP A 32 -9.97 12.75 9.48
N LYS A 33 -11.18 12.23 9.29
CA LYS A 33 -11.85 11.41 10.31
C LYS A 33 -11.25 10.01 10.44
N TYR A 34 -10.67 9.51 9.36
CA TYR A 34 -9.99 8.21 9.32
C TYR A 34 -8.60 8.30 9.93
N TYR A 35 -7.80 9.30 9.51
CA TYR A 35 -6.48 9.54 10.05
C TYR A 35 -6.59 10.39 11.32
N GLY A 36 -6.77 9.73 12.46
CA GLY A 36 -6.77 10.40 13.76
C GLY A 36 -5.45 11.08 14.08
N GLY A 37 -5.37 11.77 15.20
CA GLY A 37 -4.21 12.59 15.55
C GLY A 37 -2.86 11.85 15.42
N LYS A 38 -1.85 12.60 14.98
CA LYS A 38 -0.47 12.15 14.87
C LYS A 38 0.11 11.90 16.26
N ILE A 39 0.61 10.69 16.48
CA ILE A 39 1.25 10.28 17.74
C ILE A 39 2.76 10.18 17.49
N SER A 40 3.55 10.83 18.35
CA SER A 40 5.01 10.77 18.31
C SER A 40 5.53 9.77 19.33
N ILE A 41 6.14 8.68 18.87
CA ILE A 41 6.73 7.66 19.72
C ILE A 41 8.25 7.90 19.79
N PRO A 42 8.84 8.06 20.99
CA PRO A 42 10.28 8.22 21.12
C PRO A 42 11.03 6.97 20.58
N LYS A 43 12.13 7.19 19.88
CA LYS A 43 13.11 6.17 19.49
C LYS A 43 14.52 6.64 19.86
N LYS A 44 15.53 5.76 19.78
CA LYS A 44 16.91 6.05 20.19
C LYS A 44 17.46 7.37 19.60
N ASN A 45 17.10 7.70 18.36
CA ASN A 45 17.52 8.91 17.66
C ASN A 45 16.29 9.64 17.09
N GLY A 46 15.52 10.34 17.94
CA GLY A 46 14.36 11.15 17.53
C GLY A 46 13.01 10.52 17.80
N TYR A 47 12.05 10.76 16.92
CA TYR A 47 10.67 10.31 17.09
C TYR A 47 10.19 9.56 15.86
N ARG A 48 9.35 8.55 16.08
CA ARG A 48 8.55 7.91 15.05
C ARG A 48 7.15 8.51 15.09
N HIS A 49 6.66 8.97 13.96
CA HIS A 49 5.30 9.47 13.84
C HIS A 49 4.38 8.38 13.29
N ILE A 50 3.31 8.09 14.01
CA ILE A 50 2.25 7.19 13.56
C ILE A 50 0.91 7.89 13.63
N TYR A 51 -0.03 7.47 12.80
CA TYR A 51 -1.41 7.93 12.87
C TYR A 51 -2.28 6.85 13.50
N LYS A 52 -3.19 7.27 14.39
CA LYS A 52 -4.21 6.36 14.92
C LYS A 52 -5.35 6.30 13.91
N VAL A 53 -5.44 5.20 13.17
CA VAL A 53 -6.52 5.02 12.19
C VAL A 53 -7.84 4.64 12.87
N ASN A 54 -8.94 5.27 12.45
CA ASN A 54 -10.27 4.96 12.91
C ASN A 54 -10.87 3.82 12.10
N LYS A 55 -10.93 2.64 12.71
CA LYS A 55 -11.44 1.43 12.05
C LYS A 55 -12.95 1.44 11.78
N ALA A 56 -13.69 2.39 12.34
CA ALA A 56 -15.12 2.56 12.08
C ALA A 56 -15.40 3.41 10.82
N CYS A 57 -14.38 4.07 10.26
CA CYS A 57 -14.52 4.83 9.03
C CYS A 57 -14.59 3.93 7.79
N ARG A 58 -15.41 4.31 6.81
CA ARG A 58 -15.59 3.58 5.55
C ARG A 58 -14.27 3.36 4.80
N LEU A 59 -13.36 4.34 4.84
CA LEU A 59 -12.05 4.24 4.19
C LEU A 59 -11.22 3.04 4.70
N TYR A 60 -11.38 2.63 5.95
CA TYR A 60 -10.72 1.43 6.47
C TYR A 60 -11.15 0.16 5.75
N ASP A 61 -12.46 -0.01 5.53
CA ASP A 61 -13.00 -1.15 4.81
C ASP A 61 -12.60 -1.12 3.33
N ILE A 62 -12.65 0.06 2.71
CA ILE A 62 -12.18 0.29 1.32
C ILE A 62 -10.72 -0.14 1.18
N GLN A 63 -9.83 0.31 2.06
CA GLN A 63 -8.42 -0.08 2.03
C GLN A 63 -8.22 -1.58 2.22
N LYS A 64 -8.96 -2.22 3.14
CA LYS A 64 -8.90 -3.68 3.33
C LYS A 64 -9.37 -4.45 2.11
N ASN A 65 -10.46 -4.01 1.51
CA ASN A 65 -11.00 -4.64 0.32
C ASN A 65 -10.03 -4.50 -0.86
N LEU A 66 -9.48 -3.32 -1.07
CA LEU A 66 -8.48 -3.06 -2.11
C LEU A 66 -7.23 -3.95 -1.93
N CYS A 67 -6.75 -4.12 -0.69
CA CYS A 67 -5.67 -5.05 -0.38
C CYS A 67 -6.03 -6.50 -0.70
N HIS A 68 -7.24 -6.92 -0.33
CA HIS A 68 -7.65 -8.32 -0.47
C HIS A 68 -7.95 -8.70 -1.92
N TYR A 69 -8.67 -7.85 -2.64
CA TYR A 69 -9.22 -8.19 -3.96
C TYR A 69 -8.37 -7.71 -5.14
N PHE A 70 -7.44 -6.79 -4.92
CA PHE A 70 -6.56 -6.26 -5.97
C PHE A 70 -5.08 -6.31 -5.60
N LEU A 71 -4.60 -5.43 -4.72
CA LEU A 71 -3.16 -5.25 -4.47
C LEU A 71 -2.45 -6.52 -3.98
N GLY A 72 -3.12 -7.31 -3.15
CA GLY A 72 -2.58 -8.57 -2.63
C GLY A 72 -2.49 -9.70 -3.66
N ASN A 73 -3.07 -9.51 -4.86
CA ASN A 73 -2.98 -10.46 -5.96
C ASN A 73 -1.91 -10.07 -6.99
N ILE A 74 -1.29 -8.91 -6.82
CA ILE A 74 -0.16 -8.46 -7.64
C ILE A 74 1.07 -9.28 -7.28
N MET A 75 1.77 -9.78 -8.29
CA MET A 75 3.03 -10.50 -8.07
C MET A 75 4.11 -9.54 -7.58
N ILE A 76 4.67 -9.84 -6.43
CA ILE A 76 5.79 -9.10 -5.83
C ILE A 76 7.10 -9.86 -6.06
N SER A 77 8.23 -9.17 -5.93
CA SER A 77 9.56 -9.78 -6.06
C SER A 77 9.73 -10.96 -5.09
N ASP A 78 10.40 -12.01 -5.54
CA ASP A 78 10.77 -13.15 -4.70
C ASP A 78 11.73 -12.76 -3.57
N ASN A 79 12.46 -11.66 -3.74
CA ASN A 79 13.34 -11.10 -2.72
C ASN A 79 12.60 -10.24 -1.66
N ALA A 80 11.29 -10.03 -1.79
CA ALA A 80 10.48 -9.31 -0.82
C ALA A 80 9.92 -10.27 0.23
N PHE A 81 10.56 -10.32 1.40
CA PHE A 81 10.13 -11.16 2.53
C PHE A 81 9.27 -10.39 3.54
N GLY A 82 9.43 -9.08 3.63
CA GLY A 82 8.64 -8.25 4.54
C GLY A 82 7.18 -8.18 4.11
N PHE A 83 6.25 -8.35 5.07
CA PHE A 83 4.79 -8.27 4.84
C PHE A 83 4.22 -9.25 3.80
N LYS A 84 5.00 -10.20 3.33
CA LYS A 84 4.55 -11.28 2.45
C LYS A 84 3.82 -12.33 3.27
N LYS A 85 2.65 -12.78 2.79
CA LYS A 85 1.88 -13.84 3.44
C LYS A 85 2.71 -15.13 3.49
N ASP A 86 2.60 -15.85 4.59
CA ASP A 86 3.30 -17.12 4.82
C ASP A 86 4.84 -17.05 4.77
N CYS A 87 5.42 -15.83 4.85
CA CYS A 87 6.85 -15.58 4.97
C CYS A 87 7.20 -14.99 6.34
N ASN A 88 8.34 -15.39 6.84
CA ASN A 88 8.88 -14.90 8.12
C ASN A 88 10.39 -14.59 8.03
N TYR A 89 10.97 -14.12 9.12
CA TYR A 89 12.39 -13.76 9.16
C TYR A 89 13.34 -14.93 8.88
N PHE A 90 12.96 -16.16 9.22
CA PHE A 90 13.79 -17.34 8.96
C PHE A 90 13.84 -17.69 7.47
N ASP A 91 12.75 -17.45 6.73
CA ASP A 91 12.72 -17.65 5.28
C ASP A 91 13.72 -16.71 4.60
N PHE A 92 13.77 -15.43 5.03
CA PHE A 92 14.80 -14.49 4.58
C PHE A 92 16.22 -14.97 4.88
N LEU A 93 16.47 -15.50 6.09
CA LEU A 93 17.80 -16.00 6.46
C LEU A 93 18.18 -17.26 5.68
N GLU A 94 17.22 -18.10 5.34
CA GLU A 94 17.44 -19.36 4.64
C GLU A 94 18.04 -19.14 3.24
N GLU A 95 17.64 -18.09 2.54
CA GLU A 95 18.23 -17.69 1.25
C GLU A 95 19.74 -17.39 1.36
N HIS A 96 20.23 -17.05 2.57
CA HIS A 96 21.62 -16.69 2.81
C HIS A 96 22.46 -17.83 3.40
N LYS A 97 21.85 -18.98 3.71
CA LYS A 97 22.54 -20.09 4.41
C LYS A 97 23.75 -20.69 3.67
N ASN A 98 23.70 -20.66 2.34
CA ASN A 98 24.74 -21.25 1.49
C ASN A 98 25.99 -20.35 1.35
N PHE A 99 25.98 -19.15 1.92
CA PHE A 99 27.08 -18.18 1.80
C PHE A 99 27.96 -18.11 3.05
N TYR A 100 27.80 -19.05 4.00
CA TYR A 100 28.62 -19.07 5.22
C TYR A 100 30.07 -19.44 4.92
N GLY A 101 30.99 -18.64 5.47
CA GLY A 101 32.42 -18.95 5.55
C GLY A 101 33.33 -18.11 4.67
N ASN A 102 32.90 -17.63 3.49
CA ASN A 102 33.75 -16.85 2.56
C ASN A 102 33.03 -15.67 1.91
N SER A 103 31.97 -15.15 2.54
CA SER A 103 31.16 -14.07 1.96
C SER A 103 31.23 -12.81 2.79
N ASN A 104 31.26 -11.66 2.12
CA ASN A 104 31.08 -10.37 2.74
C ASN A 104 29.58 -10.03 2.73
N TYR A 105 29.06 -9.53 3.85
CA TYR A 105 27.66 -9.13 3.98
C TYR A 105 27.57 -7.60 4.03
N LEU A 106 26.74 -7.04 3.18
CA LEU A 106 26.36 -5.62 3.22
C LEU A 106 24.90 -5.52 3.70
N ARG A 107 24.68 -4.84 4.81
CA ARG A 107 23.36 -4.50 5.31
C ARG A 107 23.08 -3.03 5.02
N LEU A 108 22.00 -2.79 4.27
CA LEU A 108 21.48 -1.45 3.97
C LEU A 108 20.12 -1.28 4.63
N ASP A 109 19.78 -0.04 4.97
CA ASP A 109 18.48 0.34 5.52
C ASP A 109 18.02 1.64 4.88
N ILE A 110 16.76 1.70 4.45
CA ILE A 110 16.18 2.89 3.82
C ILE A 110 15.65 3.79 4.93
N SER A 111 16.19 5.00 5.01
CA SER A 111 15.70 6.01 5.95
C SER A 111 14.29 6.46 5.55
N ASP A 112 13.37 6.47 6.52
CA ASP A 112 11.98 6.88 6.32
C ASP A 112 11.29 6.18 5.13
N PHE A 113 11.43 4.86 5.07
CA PHE A 113 10.97 4.03 3.94
C PHE A 113 9.55 4.38 3.46
N PHE A 114 8.56 4.39 4.37
CA PHE A 114 7.18 4.72 3.99
C PHE A 114 7.01 6.16 3.51
N GLY A 115 7.70 7.11 4.14
CA GLY A 115 7.66 8.53 3.76
C GLY A 115 8.40 8.81 2.44
N SER A 116 9.30 7.92 2.01
CA SER A 116 10.02 8.05 0.74
C SER A 116 9.24 7.54 -0.48
N ILE A 117 8.12 6.84 -0.25
CA ILE A 117 7.22 6.42 -1.33
C ILE A 117 6.41 7.64 -1.77
N SER A 118 6.86 8.28 -2.84
CA SER A 118 6.20 9.47 -3.37
C SER A 118 4.93 9.12 -4.16
N LYS A 119 4.01 10.09 -4.26
CA LYS A 119 2.81 9.98 -5.09
C LYS A 119 3.15 9.66 -6.55
N GLU A 120 4.22 10.28 -7.08
CA GLU A 120 4.69 10.06 -8.45
C GLU A 120 5.16 8.61 -8.66
N LEU A 121 6.03 8.12 -7.74
CA LEU A 121 6.52 6.74 -7.81
C LEU A 121 5.36 5.74 -7.76
N LEU A 122 4.46 5.91 -6.79
CA LEU A 122 3.31 5.04 -6.65
C LEU A 122 2.36 5.14 -7.85
N GLY A 123 2.14 6.34 -8.38
CA GLY A 123 1.34 6.57 -9.58
C GLY A 123 1.88 5.82 -10.79
N ASN A 124 3.20 5.84 -11.00
CA ASN A 124 3.85 5.09 -12.08
C ASN A 124 3.65 3.58 -11.94
N VAL A 125 3.77 3.06 -10.72
CA VAL A 125 3.52 1.63 -10.44
C VAL A 125 2.05 1.29 -10.69
N LEU A 126 1.11 2.07 -10.19
CA LEU A 126 -0.33 1.82 -10.36
C LEU A 126 -0.75 1.91 -11.83
N ASN A 127 -0.19 2.84 -12.61
CA ASN A 127 -0.43 2.97 -14.04
C ASN A 127 -0.12 1.68 -14.82
N TYR A 128 0.84 0.88 -14.35
CA TYR A 128 1.15 -0.41 -14.97
C TYR A 128 0.04 -1.44 -14.74
N TYR A 129 -0.66 -1.37 -13.61
CA TYR A 129 -1.73 -2.32 -13.25
C TYR A 129 -3.14 -1.84 -13.61
N VAL A 130 -3.28 -0.61 -14.14
CA VAL A 130 -4.52 -0.08 -14.67
C VAL A 130 -4.44 -0.11 -16.21
N ASP A 131 -5.14 -1.05 -16.82
CA ASP A 131 -5.12 -1.31 -18.28
C ASP A 131 -6.44 -0.87 -18.93
N ILE A 132 -6.77 0.38 -18.75
CA ILE A 132 -7.95 1.04 -19.33
C ILE A 132 -7.52 1.77 -20.60
N SER A 133 -8.24 1.55 -21.70
CA SER A 133 -7.90 2.12 -23.01
C SER A 133 -8.20 3.62 -23.13
N GLU A 134 -9.17 4.12 -22.38
CA GLU A 134 -9.51 5.54 -22.36
C GLU A 134 -8.65 6.28 -21.34
N ASP A 135 -7.82 7.22 -21.81
CA ASP A 135 -6.86 7.95 -20.97
C ASP A 135 -7.50 8.67 -19.77
N LYS A 136 -8.66 9.31 -19.98
CA LYS A 136 -9.36 10.02 -18.89
C LYS A 136 -9.90 9.08 -17.81
N GLU A 137 -10.44 7.95 -18.23
CA GLU A 137 -10.94 6.95 -17.29
C GLU A 137 -9.78 6.30 -16.52
N LYS A 138 -8.68 6.02 -17.22
CA LYS A 138 -7.45 5.53 -16.61
C LYS A 138 -6.91 6.49 -15.55
N GLU A 139 -6.77 7.76 -15.91
CA GLU A 139 -6.31 8.81 -14.99
C GLU A 139 -7.22 8.93 -13.77
N LYS A 140 -8.55 8.85 -13.96
CA LYS A 140 -9.54 8.86 -12.89
C LYS A 140 -9.34 7.69 -11.92
N VAL A 141 -9.17 6.47 -12.44
CA VAL A 141 -8.95 5.27 -11.62
C VAL A 141 -7.64 5.37 -10.84
N VAL A 142 -6.55 5.79 -11.49
CA VAL A 142 -5.25 5.97 -10.82
C VAL A 142 -5.36 7.04 -9.72
N THR A 143 -6.09 8.13 -9.97
CA THR A 143 -6.33 9.18 -8.97
C THR A 143 -7.09 8.63 -7.77
N TYR A 144 -8.17 7.88 -7.98
CA TYR A 144 -8.89 7.24 -6.89
C TYR A 144 -8.00 6.28 -6.07
N LEU A 145 -7.18 5.46 -6.75
CA LEU A 145 -6.25 4.57 -6.07
C LEU A 145 -5.25 5.34 -5.20
N LEU A 146 -4.66 6.40 -5.74
CA LEU A 146 -3.75 7.27 -4.98
C LEU A 146 -4.45 7.92 -3.79
N ASP A 147 -5.68 8.36 -3.99
CA ASP A 147 -6.49 8.97 -2.93
C ASP A 147 -6.92 8.01 -1.84
N ILE A 148 -7.16 6.74 -2.15
CA ILE A 148 -7.41 5.69 -1.16
C ILE A 148 -6.14 5.37 -0.37
N ILE A 149 -4.98 5.33 -1.02
CA ILE A 149 -3.72 4.84 -0.47
C ILE A 149 -3.00 5.92 0.35
N LEU A 150 -2.93 7.15 -0.16
CA LEU A 150 -2.12 8.21 0.40
C LEU A 150 -2.94 9.18 1.28
N TYR A 151 -2.27 9.74 2.29
CA TYR A 151 -2.74 10.86 3.07
C TYR A 151 -1.66 11.94 3.09
N GLU A 152 -2.00 13.18 2.73
CA GLU A 152 -1.04 14.28 2.55
C GLU A 152 0.13 13.87 1.62
N ASP A 153 -0.19 13.21 0.50
CA ASP A 153 0.75 12.66 -0.49
C ASP A 153 1.79 11.67 0.06
N LYS A 154 1.51 11.03 1.20
CA LYS A 154 2.41 10.09 1.88
C LYS A 154 1.73 8.77 2.17
N LEU A 155 2.50 7.69 2.10
CA LEU A 155 2.07 6.38 2.59
C LEU A 155 2.16 6.34 4.12
N ILE A 156 1.01 6.23 4.78
CA ILE A 156 0.93 6.31 6.24
C ILE A 156 1.15 4.94 6.88
N GLN A 157 2.19 4.84 7.69
CA GLN A 157 2.46 3.63 8.47
C GLN A 157 1.36 3.38 9.51
N GLY A 158 0.90 2.12 9.56
CA GLY A 158 -0.16 1.68 10.50
C GLY A 158 -1.53 1.54 9.85
N THR A 159 -1.68 1.92 8.57
CA THR A 159 -2.86 1.60 7.77
C THR A 159 -2.83 0.14 7.30
N PRO A 160 -3.97 -0.49 7.00
CA PRO A 160 -4.00 -1.87 6.48
C PRO A 160 -3.34 -1.99 5.10
N ILE A 161 -3.29 -0.89 4.34
CA ILE A 161 -2.79 -0.87 2.96
C ILE A 161 -1.28 -0.69 2.87
N ALA A 162 -0.65 0.00 3.83
CA ALA A 162 0.76 0.35 3.77
C ALA A 162 1.71 -0.85 3.61
N PRO A 163 1.53 -1.99 4.32
CA PRO A 163 2.38 -3.16 4.16
C PRO A 163 2.33 -3.77 2.75
N VAL A 164 1.15 -3.79 2.13
CA VAL A 164 0.96 -4.36 0.80
C VAL A 164 1.59 -3.45 -0.27
N VAL A 165 1.28 -2.16 -0.21
CA VAL A 165 1.82 -1.15 -1.14
C VAL A 165 3.35 -1.05 -1.07
N SER A 166 3.95 -1.28 0.10
CA SER A 166 5.40 -1.21 0.27
C SER A 166 6.17 -2.33 -0.43
N ASN A 167 5.49 -3.34 -0.95
CA ASN A 167 6.08 -4.45 -1.69
C ASN A 167 5.88 -4.34 -3.22
N LEU A 168 5.11 -3.35 -3.67
CA LEU A 168 4.91 -3.07 -5.10
C LEU A 168 6.09 -2.30 -5.69
#